data_80986a852bcc066d36f08f46a43ae933
#
_entry.id   80986a852bcc066d36f08f46a43ae933
#
_cell.length_a   1.000
_cell.length_b   1.000
_cell.length_c   1.000
_cell.angle_alpha   90.00
_cell.angle_beta   90.00
_cell.angle_gamma   90.00
#
_symmetry.space_group_name_H-M   'P 1'
#
loop_
_entity.id
_entity.type
_entity.pdbx_description
1 polymer ?
#
loop_
_entity_poly.entity_id
_entity_poly.type
_entity_poly.pdbx_seq_one_letter_code
_entity_poly.pdbx_strand_id
1 'polypeptide(L)'
;MTTPTLPPPFFTGKHILIRTLSPALDAPLYHSWLQNSVFLPYKPYLKQLCPTPVQLFSYLSLQAEVQPLSEIEGLVIHKKTQIAIGMIGLAGIDRFNKKAEFSAGFVYGHGTHALWEAIHAGISLSFEHFDLHKLIFYVSPDNQQPLKIMQRYGFKHEGCLKEEILVDEQQRVDLHRFALMRRDWPKSRFHERLKRIAPLSHT
;
A
#
# COMPACT_ATOMS: atom_id res chain seq x y z
N MET A 1 -33.32 -3.24 3.19
CA MET A 1 -31.92 -2.79 3.09
C MET A 1 -31.05 -4.03 3.19
N THR A 2 -30.34 -4.40 2.12
CA THR A 2 -29.42 -5.54 2.15
C THR A 2 -28.21 -5.17 3.00
N THR A 3 -27.89 -5.99 3.97
CA THR A 3 -26.66 -5.83 4.78
C THR A 3 -25.46 -5.87 3.83
N PRO A 4 -24.55 -4.88 3.83
CA PRO A 4 -23.40 -4.91 2.96
C PRO A 4 -22.54 -6.13 3.30
N THR A 5 -22.28 -6.96 2.30
CA THR A 5 -21.42 -8.14 2.43
C THR A 5 -19.97 -7.74 2.24
N LEU A 6 -19.07 -8.34 3.05
CA LEU A 6 -17.64 -8.14 2.88
C LEU A 6 -17.16 -8.64 1.51
N PRO A 7 -16.35 -7.86 0.76
CA PRO A 7 -15.72 -8.35 -0.45
C PRO A 7 -14.88 -9.60 -0.17
N PRO A 8 -14.89 -10.59 -1.06
CA PRO A 8 -14.05 -11.77 -0.90
C PRO A 8 -12.56 -11.38 -0.95
N PRO A 9 -11.68 -12.09 -0.24
CA PRO A 9 -10.26 -11.86 -0.32
C PRO A 9 -9.74 -12.23 -1.72
N PHE A 10 -8.91 -11.37 -2.29
CA PHE A 10 -8.17 -11.68 -3.51
C PHE A 10 -6.79 -12.30 -3.23
N PHE A 11 -6.36 -12.28 -1.98
CA PHE A 11 -5.16 -13.00 -1.52
C PHE A 11 -5.42 -13.60 -0.14
N THR A 12 -4.99 -14.86 0.03
CA THR A 12 -5.02 -15.55 1.33
C THR A 12 -3.68 -16.24 1.56
N GLY A 13 -2.93 -15.70 2.51
CA GLY A 13 -1.63 -16.23 2.91
C GLY A 13 -1.69 -17.07 4.19
N LYS A 14 -0.51 -17.28 4.78
CA LYS A 14 -0.38 -18.00 6.05
C LYS A 14 -0.93 -17.19 7.23
N HIS A 15 -0.55 -15.93 7.32
CA HIS A 15 -0.86 -15.05 8.46
C HIS A 15 -1.93 -14.00 8.15
N ILE A 16 -2.12 -13.69 6.87
CA ILE A 16 -3.02 -12.62 6.43
C ILE A 16 -4.01 -13.08 5.38
N LEU A 17 -5.04 -12.28 5.20
CA LEU A 17 -5.82 -12.17 3.97
C LEU A 17 -5.86 -10.71 3.53
N ILE A 18 -6.03 -10.50 2.22
CA ILE A 18 -6.17 -9.16 1.64
C ILE A 18 -7.44 -9.15 0.81
N ARG A 19 -8.31 -8.20 1.08
CA ARG A 19 -9.54 -7.97 0.30
C ARG A 19 -9.60 -6.54 -0.19
N THR A 20 -10.37 -6.32 -1.23
CA THR A 20 -10.68 -4.96 -1.69
C THR A 20 -11.33 -4.16 -0.56
N LEU A 21 -10.99 -2.89 -0.48
CA LEU A 21 -11.62 -1.94 0.42
C LEU A 21 -13.11 -1.82 0.08
N SER A 22 -13.96 -1.88 1.10
CA SER A 22 -15.40 -1.59 0.98
C SER A 22 -15.68 -0.21 1.58
N PRO A 23 -16.00 0.82 0.78
CA PRO A 23 -16.25 2.15 1.33
C PRO A 23 -17.27 2.14 2.45
N ALA A 24 -18.38 1.39 2.28
CA ALA A 24 -19.47 1.34 3.26
C ALA A 24 -19.08 0.72 4.61
N LEU A 25 -18.16 -0.24 4.61
CA LEU A 25 -17.76 -0.97 5.82
C LEU A 25 -16.47 -0.42 6.43
N ASP A 26 -15.56 0.06 5.58
CA ASP A 26 -14.18 0.33 6.00
C ASP A 26 -13.86 1.82 6.18
N ALA A 27 -14.69 2.74 5.65
CA ALA A 27 -14.41 4.18 5.77
C ALA A 27 -14.26 4.66 7.23
N PRO A 28 -15.07 4.23 8.21
CA PRO A 28 -14.86 4.64 9.60
C PRO A 28 -13.53 4.15 10.18
N LEU A 29 -13.14 2.91 9.88
CA LEU A 29 -11.86 2.34 10.31
C LEU A 29 -10.69 3.07 9.64
N TYR A 30 -10.75 3.24 8.33
CA TYR A 30 -9.71 3.94 7.57
C TYR A 30 -9.55 5.39 8.07
N HIS A 31 -10.66 6.09 8.29
CA HIS A 31 -10.62 7.45 8.83
C HIS A 31 -9.94 7.49 10.20
N SER A 32 -10.19 6.52 11.08
CA SER A 32 -9.51 6.45 12.39
C SER A 32 -7.99 6.28 12.24
N TRP A 33 -7.54 5.55 11.22
CA TRP A 33 -6.12 5.38 10.93
C TRP A 33 -5.45 6.64 10.39
N LEU A 34 -6.17 7.48 9.64
CA LEU A 34 -5.65 8.78 9.20
C LEU A 34 -5.34 9.76 10.35
N GLN A 35 -5.86 9.49 11.55
CA GLN A 35 -5.50 10.23 12.77
C GLN A 35 -4.26 9.66 13.47
N ASN A 36 -3.78 8.48 13.06
CA ASN A 36 -2.62 7.82 13.64
C ASN A 36 -1.34 8.27 12.95
N SER A 37 -0.39 8.83 13.70
CA SER A 37 0.89 9.34 13.16
C SER A 37 1.74 8.27 12.46
N VAL A 38 1.58 7.00 12.81
CA VAL A 38 2.30 5.89 12.20
C VAL A 38 1.74 5.57 10.81
N PHE A 39 0.43 5.72 10.63
CA PHE A 39 -0.25 5.43 9.37
C PHE A 39 -0.33 6.65 8.45
N LEU A 40 -0.37 7.86 9.01
CA LEU A 40 -0.54 9.11 8.26
C LEU A 40 0.41 9.26 7.05
N PRO A 41 1.71 8.84 7.13
CA PRO A 41 2.61 8.92 5.97
C PRO A 41 2.19 8.08 4.76
N TYR A 42 1.22 7.18 4.91
CA TYR A 42 0.70 6.38 3.80
C TYR A 42 -0.01 7.25 2.74
N LYS A 43 -0.95 8.09 3.17
CA LYS A 43 -1.68 9.05 2.32
C LYS A 43 -1.99 10.33 3.10
N PRO A 44 -1.02 11.20 3.32
CA PRO A 44 -1.16 12.35 4.21
C PRO A 44 -2.25 13.33 3.76
N TYR A 45 -2.47 13.49 2.46
CA TYR A 45 -3.48 14.37 1.89
C TYR A 45 -4.92 13.97 2.24
N LEU A 46 -5.20 12.68 2.48
CA LEU A 46 -6.55 12.23 2.79
C LEU A 46 -7.08 12.79 4.12
N LYS A 47 -6.21 13.05 5.07
CA LYS A 47 -6.61 13.66 6.34
C LYS A 47 -7.19 15.06 6.14
N GLN A 48 -6.62 15.83 5.21
CA GLN A 48 -7.10 17.18 4.89
C GLN A 48 -8.31 17.14 3.94
N LEU A 49 -8.26 16.28 2.93
CA LEU A 49 -9.32 16.15 1.93
C LEU A 49 -10.60 15.54 2.51
N CYS A 50 -10.48 14.64 3.48
CA CYS A 50 -11.58 13.89 4.07
C CYS A 50 -11.55 14.01 5.61
N PRO A 51 -11.83 15.19 6.18
CA PRO A 51 -11.79 15.41 7.62
C PRO A 51 -12.84 14.63 8.42
N THR A 52 -13.82 14.03 7.77
CA THR A 52 -14.85 13.19 8.41
C THR A 52 -14.96 11.80 7.76
N PRO A 53 -15.45 10.78 8.48
CA PRO A 53 -15.69 9.45 7.90
C PRO A 53 -16.66 9.46 6.70
N VAL A 54 -17.65 10.38 6.71
CA VAL A 54 -18.63 10.53 5.62
C VAL A 54 -17.97 11.05 4.36
N GLN A 55 -17.08 12.02 4.47
CA GLN A 55 -16.32 12.54 3.33
C GLN A 55 -15.36 11.48 2.77
N LEU A 56 -14.72 10.72 3.66
CA LEU A 56 -13.88 9.59 3.22
C LEU A 56 -14.71 8.51 2.51
N PHE A 57 -15.88 8.17 3.03
CA PHE A 57 -16.80 7.25 2.35
C PHE A 57 -17.14 7.74 0.94
N SER A 58 -17.53 9.01 0.80
CA SER A 58 -17.88 9.61 -0.49
C SER A 58 -16.69 9.59 -1.46
N TYR A 59 -15.50 9.96 -0.99
CA TYR A 59 -14.28 9.93 -1.77
C TYR A 59 -13.97 8.49 -2.28
N LEU A 60 -13.96 7.51 -1.38
CA LEU A 60 -13.67 6.12 -1.73
C LEU A 60 -14.72 5.52 -2.69
N SER A 61 -16.00 5.90 -2.52
CA SER A 61 -17.08 5.46 -3.41
C SER A 61 -16.90 6.01 -4.82
N LEU A 62 -16.56 7.29 -4.96
CA LEU A 62 -16.26 7.90 -6.26
C LEU A 62 -15.03 7.24 -6.92
N GLN A 63 -13.97 6.96 -6.16
CA GLN A 63 -12.80 6.28 -6.71
C GLN A 63 -13.10 4.87 -7.21
N ALA A 64 -14.00 4.15 -6.54
CA ALA A 64 -14.41 2.81 -6.95
C ALA A 64 -15.24 2.78 -8.26
N GLU A 65 -15.87 3.90 -8.63
CA GLU A 65 -16.66 4.04 -9.86
C GLU A 65 -15.81 4.41 -11.08
N VAL A 66 -14.58 4.94 -10.88
CA VAL A 66 -13.70 5.35 -11.97
C VAL A 66 -13.18 4.14 -12.74
N GLN A 67 -13.40 4.13 -14.07
CA GLN A 67 -12.93 3.06 -14.96
C GLN A 67 -12.13 3.63 -16.14
N PRO A 68 -10.99 3.04 -16.53
CA PRO A 68 -10.31 1.94 -15.81
C PRO A 68 -9.75 2.42 -14.47
N LEU A 69 -9.70 1.54 -13.47
CA LEU A 69 -9.17 1.86 -12.15
C LEU A 69 -7.74 2.42 -12.26
N SER A 70 -7.56 3.62 -11.76
CA SER A 70 -6.25 4.27 -11.63
C SER A 70 -5.58 3.96 -10.29
N GLU A 71 -6.34 3.42 -9.35
CA GLU A 71 -5.92 3.10 -8.00
C GLU A 71 -6.60 1.81 -7.52
N ILE A 72 -5.87 0.99 -6.77
CA ILE A 72 -6.38 -0.24 -6.14
C ILE A 72 -5.86 -0.28 -4.71
N GLU A 73 -6.76 -0.43 -3.75
CA GLU A 73 -6.41 -0.58 -2.34
C GLU A 73 -6.89 -1.91 -1.78
N GLY A 74 -6.01 -2.59 -1.07
CA GLY A 74 -6.29 -3.82 -0.35
C GLY A 74 -6.17 -3.64 1.16
N LEU A 75 -7.25 -3.96 1.87
CA LEU A 75 -7.25 -4.02 3.32
C LEU A 75 -6.57 -5.32 3.78
N VAL A 76 -5.54 -5.20 4.58
CA VAL A 76 -4.77 -6.34 5.13
C VAL A 76 -5.34 -6.73 6.48
N ILE A 77 -5.80 -7.97 6.58
CA ILE A 77 -6.43 -8.52 7.79
C ILE A 77 -5.59 -9.67 8.33
N HIS A 78 -5.27 -9.65 9.61
CA HIS A 78 -4.56 -10.74 10.27
C HIS A 78 -5.51 -11.92 10.50
N LYS A 79 -5.21 -13.09 9.91
CA LYS A 79 -6.12 -14.26 9.89
C LYS A 79 -6.54 -14.77 11.28
N LYS A 80 -5.60 -14.85 12.22
CA LYS A 80 -5.88 -15.41 13.52
C LYS A 80 -6.77 -14.51 14.39
N THR A 81 -6.55 -13.19 14.31
CA THR A 81 -7.27 -12.21 15.14
C THR A 81 -8.46 -11.57 14.44
N GLN A 82 -8.57 -11.72 13.12
CA GLN A 82 -9.56 -11.05 12.26
C GLN A 82 -9.51 -9.52 12.36
N ILE A 83 -8.38 -8.97 12.83
CA ILE A 83 -8.17 -7.52 12.94
C ILE A 83 -7.51 -7.03 11.65
N ALA A 84 -8.03 -5.96 11.09
CA ALA A 84 -7.37 -5.23 10.01
C ALA A 84 -6.13 -4.52 10.57
N ILE A 85 -4.97 -4.75 9.95
CA ILE A 85 -3.67 -4.28 10.45
C ILE A 85 -3.06 -3.17 9.60
N GLY A 86 -3.57 -2.95 8.40
CA GLY A 86 -3.07 -1.94 7.49
C GLY A 86 -3.63 -2.08 6.09
N MET A 87 -2.99 -1.40 5.16
CA MET A 87 -3.35 -1.39 3.74
C MET A 87 -2.13 -1.52 2.85
N ILE A 88 -2.33 -2.09 1.68
CA ILE A 88 -1.40 -2.01 0.55
C ILE A 88 -2.16 -1.47 -0.66
N GLY A 89 -1.45 -0.81 -1.56
CA GLY A 89 -2.11 -0.24 -2.72
C GLY A 89 -1.21 -0.03 -3.92
N LEU A 90 -1.87 0.10 -5.06
CA LEU A 90 -1.29 0.60 -6.31
C LEU A 90 -2.00 1.91 -6.67
N ALA A 91 -1.23 2.95 -6.96
CA ALA A 91 -1.75 4.25 -7.41
C ALA A 91 -1.08 4.66 -8.72
N GLY A 92 -1.75 5.53 -9.49
CA GLY A 92 -1.25 6.00 -10.77
C GLY A 92 -0.96 4.86 -11.74
N ILE A 93 -1.87 3.88 -11.83
CA ILE A 93 -1.71 2.70 -12.68
C ILE A 93 -1.70 3.12 -14.14
N ASP A 94 -0.51 3.12 -14.73
CA ASP A 94 -0.27 3.38 -16.14
C ASP A 94 -0.18 2.04 -16.88
N ARG A 95 -1.29 1.63 -17.49
CA ARG A 95 -1.41 0.34 -18.17
C ARG A 95 -0.58 0.28 -19.45
N PHE A 96 -0.38 1.41 -20.11
CA PHE A 96 0.42 1.48 -21.33
C PHE A 96 1.90 1.27 -21.04
N ASN A 97 2.44 2.01 -20.06
CA ASN A 97 3.83 1.90 -19.65
C ASN A 97 4.06 0.79 -18.61
N LYS A 98 3.00 0.08 -18.21
CA LYS A 98 3.03 -1.02 -17.21
C LYS A 98 3.74 -0.63 -15.92
N LYS A 99 3.39 0.50 -15.33
CA LYS A 99 3.97 1.01 -14.09
C LYS A 99 2.89 1.50 -13.14
N ALA A 100 3.19 1.46 -11.85
CA ALA A 100 2.36 2.05 -10.80
C ALA A 100 3.22 2.44 -9.60
N GLU A 101 2.72 3.31 -8.76
CA GLU A 101 3.21 3.51 -7.41
C GLU A 101 2.73 2.36 -6.51
N PHE A 102 3.63 1.77 -5.75
CA PHE A 102 3.30 0.83 -4.69
C PHE A 102 3.39 1.52 -3.34
N SER A 103 2.34 1.43 -2.56
CA SER A 103 2.26 1.98 -1.22
C SER A 103 1.83 0.93 -0.20
N ALA A 104 2.29 1.08 1.04
CA ALA A 104 1.93 0.22 2.15
C ALA A 104 1.91 1.02 3.45
N GLY A 105 0.82 0.94 4.19
CA GLY A 105 0.67 1.58 5.50
C GLY A 105 0.12 0.57 6.51
N PHE A 106 0.73 0.51 7.69
CA PHE A 106 0.33 -0.41 8.75
C PHE A 106 0.17 0.31 10.07
N VAL A 107 -0.93 0.07 10.75
CA VAL A 107 -1.20 0.57 12.10
C VAL A 107 -0.69 -0.42 13.14
N TYR A 108 -0.80 -1.71 12.83
CA TYR A 108 -0.39 -2.81 13.69
C TYR A 108 0.55 -3.77 12.96
N GLY A 109 1.21 -4.63 13.73
CA GLY A 109 2.02 -5.71 13.15
C GLY A 109 3.41 -5.31 12.69
N HIS A 110 3.94 -4.15 13.10
CA HIS A 110 5.31 -3.76 12.80
C HIS A 110 6.31 -4.82 13.25
N GLY A 111 7.21 -5.21 12.35
CA GLY A 111 8.20 -6.26 12.60
C GLY A 111 7.69 -7.69 12.56
N THR A 112 6.41 -7.92 12.34
CA THR A 112 5.81 -9.27 12.30
C THR A 112 5.86 -9.90 10.92
N HIS A 113 5.69 -11.23 10.87
CA HIS A 113 5.56 -11.99 9.62
C HIS A 113 4.35 -11.52 8.79
N ALA A 114 3.25 -11.12 9.43
CA ALA A 114 2.04 -10.65 8.77
C ALA A 114 2.31 -9.40 7.89
N LEU A 115 3.05 -8.42 8.40
CA LEU A 115 3.44 -7.24 7.63
C LEU A 115 4.30 -7.62 6.42
N TRP A 116 5.31 -8.46 6.62
CA TRP A 116 6.21 -8.86 5.53
C TRP A 116 5.50 -9.72 4.49
N GLU A 117 4.55 -10.56 4.92
CA GLU A 117 3.71 -11.34 4.00
C GLU A 117 2.84 -10.43 3.13
N ALA A 118 2.27 -9.37 3.70
CA ALA A 118 1.48 -8.40 2.94
C ALA A 118 2.33 -7.66 1.89
N ILE A 119 3.52 -7.20 2.26
CA ILE A 119 4.46 -6.56 1.32
C ILE A 119 4.88 -7.54 0.23
N HIS A 120 5.21 -8.78 0.60
CA HIS A 120 5.59 -9.83 -0.36
C HIS A 120 4.46 -10.11 -1.36
N ALA A 121 3.24 -10.34 -0.84
CA ALA A 121 2.07 -10.57 -1.66
C ALA A 121 1.76 -9.39 -2.59
N GLY A 122 1.78 -8.17 -2.06
CA GLY A 122 1.49 -6.97 -2.85
C GLY A 122 2.46 -6.76 -4.01
N ILE A 123 3.77 -6.92 -3.78
CA ILE A 123 4.77 -6.78 -4.84
C ILE A 123 4.66 -7.93 -5.86
N SER A 124 4.49 -9.18 -5.40
CA SER A 124 4.34 -10.32 -6.30
C SER A 124 3.10 -10.21 -7.17
N LEU A 125 1.93 -9.89 -6.58
CA LEU A 125 0.70 -9.66 -7.33
C LEU A 125 0.83 -8.52 -8.35
N SER A 126 1.54 -7.46 -7.99
CA SER A 126 1.78 -6.33 -8.91
C SER A 126 2.50 -6.77 -10.18
N PHE A 127 3.49 -7.64 -10.06
CA PHE A 127 4.24 -8.13 -11.22
C PHE A 127 3.57 -9.30 -11.94
N GLU A 128 2.93 -10.20 -11.21
CA GLU A 128 2.41 -11.47 -11.74
C GLU A 128 0.96 -11.33 -12.22
N HIS A 129 0.10 -10.70 -11.43
CA HIS A 129 -1.32 -10.56 -11.73
C HIS A 129 -1.64 -9.29 -12.52
N PHE A 130 -1.07 -8.14 -12.13
CA PHE A 130 -1.30 -6.86 -12.83
C PHE A 130 -0.34 -6.64 -14.01
N ASP A 131 0.58 -7.58 -14.28
CA ASP A 131 1.56 -7.55 -15.38
C ASP A 131 2.35 -6.24 -15.45
N LEU A 132 2.64 -5.63 -14.29
CA LEU A 132 3.44 -4.41 -14.25
C LEU A 132 4.90 -4.70 -14.57
N HIS A 133 5.55 -3.75 -15.25
CA HIS A 133 6.98 -3.77 -15.56
C HIS A 133 7.80 -3.10 -14.45
N LYS A 134 7.22 -2.08 -13.81
CA LYS A 134 7.91 -1.23 -12.85
C LYS A 134 7.00 -0.83 -11.69
N LEU A 135 7.50 -1.01 -10.47
CA LEU A 135 6.93 -0.41 -9.27
C LEU A 135 7.75 0.81 -8.86
N ILE A 136 7.06 1.88 -8.51
CA ILE A 136 7.61 3.14 -8.02
C ILE A 136 7.28 3.22 -6.52
N PHE A 137 8.21 3.73 -5.74
CA PHE A 137 8.05 3.94 -4.30
C PHE A 137 8.47 5.37 -3.98
N TYR A 138 7.59 6.10 -3.29
CA TYR A 138 7.93 7.41 -2.77
C TYR A 138 8.13 7.33 -1.27
N VAL A 139 9.21 7.90 -0.78
CA VAL A 139 9.58 7.84 0.63
C VAL A 139 10.06 9.21 1.10
N SER A 140 9.39 9.75 2.11
CA SER A 140 9.84 10.99 2.77
C SER A 140 11.19 10.79 3.45
N PRO A 141 12.08 11.79 3.45
CA PRO A 141 13.35 11.76 4.19
C PRO A 141 13.18 11.43 5.68
N ASP A 142 12.07 11.81 6.27
CA ASP A 142 11.76 11.55 7.69
C ASP A 142 11.37 10.10 7.96
N ASN A 143 10.94 9.38 6.94
CA ASN A 143 10.54 7.97 7.07
C ASN A 143 11.77 7.04 6.94
N GLN A 144 12.59 7.04 7.97
CA GLN A 144 13.89 6.37 7.99
C GLN A 144 13.84 4.86 7.77
N GLN A 145 12.80 4.19 8.22
CA GLN A 145 12.68 2.72 8.12
C GLN A 145 12.57 2.25 6.65
N PRO A 146 11.62 2.73 5.83
CA PRO A 146 11.57 2.42 4.41
C PRO A 146 12.83 2.85 3.67
N LEU A 147 13.41 4.02 3.96
CA LEU A 147 14.66 4.47 3.32
C LEU A 147 15.78 3.46 3.50
N LYS A 148 16.00 2.99 4.73
CA LYS A 148 17.01 1.97 5.03
C LYS A 148 16.73 0.65 4.31
N ILE A 149 15.45 0.26 4.18
CA ILE A 149 15.05 -0.92 3.45
C ILE A 149 15.36 -0.77 1.96
N MET A 150 14.94 0.33 1.33
CA MET A 150 15.18 0.59 -0.10
C MET A 150 16.68 0.57 -0.42
N GLN A 151 17.49 1.27 0.36
CA GLN A 151 18.95 1.32 0.20
C GLN A 151 19.61 -0.05 0.41
N ARG A 152 19.25 -0.74 1.51
CA ARG A 152 19.85 -2.04 1.87
C ARG A 152 19.58 -3.13 0.83
N TYR A 153 18.40 -3.12 0.23
CA TYR A 153 17.96 -4.16 -0.68
C TYR A 153 18.12 -3.80 -2.15
N GLY A 154 18.77 -2.67 -2.44
CA GLY A 154 19.17 -2.30 -3.80
C GLY A 154 18.01 -1.87 -4.70
N PHE A 155 16.97 -1.26 -4.13
CA PHE A 155 15.99 -0.54 -4.93
C PHE A 155 16.69 0.61 -5.66
N LYS A 156 16.38 0.79 -6.94
CA LYS A 156 17.04 1.83 -7.74
C LYS A 156 16.54 3.20 -7.30
N HIS A 157 17.42 4.02 -6.72
CA HIS A 157 17.13 5.41 -6.45
C HIS A 157 17.09 6.19 -7.77
N GLU A 158 15.98 6.82 -8.09
CA GLU A 158 15.78 7.55 -9.35
C GLU A 158 15.88 9.07 -9.18
N GLY A 159 15.83 9.58 -7.96
CA GLY A 159 15.97 11.00 -7.66
C GLY A 159 15.30 11.41 -6.35
N CYS A 160 15.40 12.70 -6.06
CA CYS A 160 14.70 13.37 -4.98
C CYS A 160 13.84 14.48 -5.59
N LEU A 161 12.54 14.37 -5.41
CA LEU A 161 11.55 15.35 -5.83
C LEU A 161 11.45 16.40 -4.74
N LYS A 162 11.77 17.64 -5.08
CA LYS A 162 11.79 18.73 -4.12
C LYS A 162 10.39 19.26 -3.87
N GLU A 163 10.06 19.48 -2.58
CA GLU A 163 8.80 20.08 -2.16
C GLU A 163 7.55 19.39 -2.77
N GLU A 164 7.62 18.06 -2.94
CA GLU A 164 6.68 17.28 -3.74
C GLU A 164 5.29 17.21 -3.11
N ILE A 165 5.22 17.02 -1.80
CA ILE A 165 3.94 16.90 -1.12
C ILE A 165 3.75 17.97 -0.04
N LEU A 166 2.49 18.41 0.10
CA LEU A 166 2.03 19.27 1.18
C LEU A 166 1.57 18.39 2.35
N VAL A 167 2.22 18.49 3.49
CA VAL A 167 1.85 17.72 4.70
C VAL A 167 0.92 18.48 5.63
N ASP A 168 1.01 19.82 5.61
CA ASP A 168 0.06 20.74 6.24
C ASP A 168 -0.04 22.04 5.42
N GLU A 169 -0.77 23.04 5.89
CA GLU A 169 -1.05 24.28 5.14
C GLU A 169 0.21 25.04 4.70
N GLN A 170 1.35 24.82 5.34
CA GLN A 170 2.59 25.57 5.10
C GLN A 170 3.82 24.71 4.85
N GLN A 171 3.76 23.42 5.17
CA GLN A 171 4.92 22.54 5.10
C GLN A 171 4.87 21.63 3.88
N ARG A 172 5.85 21.80 2.98
CA ARG A 172 6.13 20.88 1.90
C ARG A 172 7.32 20.00 2.26
N VAL A 173 7.29 18.76 1.80
CA VAL A 173 8.38 17.81 2.02
C VAL A 173 8.85 17.21 0.71
N ASP A 174 10.13 16.91 0.67
CA ASP A 174 10.76 16.18 -0.44
C ASP A 174 10.33 14.73 -0.44
N LEU A 175 10.36 14.09 -1.60
CA LEU A 175 10.20 12.64 -1.71
C LEU A 175 11.37 12.01 -2.46
N HIS A 176 12.00 11.02 -1.85
CA HIS A 176 12.88 10.12 -2.58
C HIS A 176 12.06 9.16 -3.43
N ARG A 177 12.39 9.09 -4.71
CA ARG A 177 11.80 8.15 -5.64
C ARG A 177 12.71 6.95 -5.83
N PHE A 178 12.18 5.78 -5.54
CA PHE A 178 12.82 4.49 -5.80
C PHE A 178 12.03 3.68 -6.80
N ALA A 179 12.69 2.73 -7.45
CA ALA A 179 12.05 1.82 -8.39
C ALA A 179 12.50 0.39 -8.17
N LEU A 180 11.57 -0.55 -8.43
CA LEU A 180 11.82 -1.97 -8.54
C LEU A 180 11.30 -2.44 -9.90
N MET A 181 12.16 -3.08 -10.70
CA MET A 181 11.78 -3.61 -11.99
C MET A 181 11.34 -5.08 -11.87
N ARG A 182 10.34 -5.49 -12.67
CA ARG A 182 9.89 -6.88 -12.74
C ARG A 182 11.03 -7.88 -12.97
N ARG A 183 11.94 -7.56 -13.91
CA ARG A 183 13.09 -8.42 -14.24
C ARG A 183 14.08 -8.62 -13.10
N ASP A 184 14.14 -7.65 -12.17
CA ASP A 184 15.08 -7.65 -11.05
C ASP A 184 14.45 -8.28 -9.80
N TRP A 185 13.11 -8.30 -9.69
CA TRP A 185 12.38 -8.83 -8.54
C TRP A 185 12.77 -10.26 -8.17
N PRO A 186 12.74 -11.26 -9.08
CA PRO A 186 13.06 -12.65 -8.73
C PRO A 186 14.49 -12.86 -8.23
N LYS A 187 15.41 -11.97 -8.61
CA LYS A 187 16.85 -12.02 -8.27
C LYS A 187 17.21 -11.07 -7.15
N SER A 188 16.26 -10.27 -6.64
CA SER A 188 16.53 -9.26 -5.64
C SER A 188 16.79 -9.87 -4.26
N ARG A 189 17.76 -9.31 -3.54
CA ARG A 189 18.03 -9.68 -2.13
C ARG A 189 16.80 -9.48 -1.25
N PHE A 190 15.90 -8.57 -1.64
CA PHE A 190 14.66 -8.32 -0.93
C PHE A 190 13.68 -9.48 -1.09
N HIS A 191 13.47 -9.97 -2.32
CA HIS A 191 12.62 -11.13 -2.60
C HIS A 191 13.14 -12.39 -1.89
N GLU A 192 14.44 -12.62 -1.96
CA GLU A 192 15.09 -13.74 -1.26
C GLU A 192 14.84 -13.72 0.25
N ARG A 193 14.96 -12.54 0.84
CA ARG A 193 14.64 -12.35 2.26
C ARG A 193 13.16 -12.62 2.54
N LEU A 194 12.25 -12.06 1.73
CA LEU A 194 10.81 -12.24 1.92
C LEU A 194 10.40 -13.70 1.76
N LYS A 195 10.92 -14.42 0.78
CA LYS A 195 10.70 -15.89 0.65
C LYS A 195 11.09 -16.65 1.92
N ARG A 196 12.12 -16.23 2.61
CA ARG A 196 12.59 -16.89 3.84
C ARG A 196 11.75 -16.54 5.07
N ILE A 197 11.36 -15.27 5.26
CA ILE A 197 10.67 -14.82 6.47
C ILE A 197 9.14 -14.83 6.35
N ALA A 198 8.62 -14.72 5.16
CA ALA A 198 7.20 -14.64 4.84
C ALA A 198 6.92 -15.31 3.49
N PRO A 199 7.12 -16.64 3.38
CA PRO A 199 6.87 -17.36 2.14
C PRO A 199 5.39 -17.25 1.78
N LEU A 200 5.11 -17.02 0.48
CA LEU A 200 3.75 -17.08 -0.03
C LEU A 200 3.38 -18.55 -0.22
N SER A 201 2.22 -18.94 0.30
CA SER A 201 1.64 -20.25 -0.04
C SER A 201 1.24 -20.21 -1.49
N HIS A 202 1.71 -21.16 -2.29
CA HIS A 202 1.20 -21.34 -3.64
C HIS A 202 -0.28 -21.72 -3.51
N THR A 203 -1.17 -20.85 -3.94
CA THR A 203 -2.60 -21.16 -4.15
C THR A 203 -2.77 -21.85 -5.48
#